data_5904df49558507c3d680b1b910d85474
#
_entry.id   5904df49558507c3d680b1b910d85474
#
_cell.length_a   1.000
_cell.length_b   1.000
_cell.length_c   1.000
_cell.angle_alpha   90.00
_cell.angle_beta   90.00
_cell.angle_gamma   90.00
#
_symmetry.space_group_name_H-M   'P 1'
#
loop_
_entity.id
_entity.type
_entity.pdbx_description
1 polymer ?
#
loop_
_entity_poly.entity_id
_entity_poly.type
_entity_poly.pdbx_seq_one_letter_code
_entity_poly.pdbx_strand_id
1 'polypeptide(L)'
;MKQHQLNLITGSRPEVLERVLRVVRHRGFALRQLNMETVPDSSSLRIAVTVESERPIQLLQSQLNKLIDVFHVEALDQSEQSALKISA
;
A
#
# COMPACT_ATOMS: atom_id res chain seq x y z
N MET A 1 4.36 5.77 -17.30
CA MET A 1 4.35 5.54 -15.86
C MET A 1 3.83 4.17 -15.54
N LYS A 2 4.33 3.60 -14.47
CA LYS A 2 3.92 2.25 -14.05
C LYS A 2 3.00 2.34 -12.85
N GLN A 3 1.98 1.52 -12.84
CA GLN A 3 1.10 1.38 -11.68
C GLN A 3 1.58 0.22 -10.83
N HIS A 4 1.49 0.41 -9.53
CA HIS A 4 1.84 -0.61 -8.56
C HIS A 4 0.76 -0.67 -7.50
N GLN A 5 0.55 -1.85 -6.96
CA GLN A 5 -0.38 -2.03 -5.87
C GLN A 5 0.36 -2.53 -4.64
N LEU A 6 0.06 -1.90 -3.51
CA LEU A 6 0.61 -2.29 -2.22
C LEU A 6 -0.53 -2.65 -1.28
N ASN A 7 -0.34 -3.72 -0.53
CA ASN A 7 -1.24 -4.08 0.55
C ASN A 7 -0.50 -3.92 1.86
N LEU A 8 -1.11 -3.22 2.79
CA LEU A 8 -0.53 -2.97 4.10
C LEU A 8 -1.44 -3.50 5.19
N ILE A 9 -0.80 -4.01 6.26
CA ILE A 9 -1.50 -4.30 7.50
C ILE A 9 -0.94 -3.33 8.53
N THR A 10 -1.82 -2.56 9.14
CA THR A 10 -1.41 -1.49 10.05
C THR A 10 -2.22 -1.53 11.32
N GLY A 11 -1.75 -0.77 12.33
CA GLY A 11 -2.54 -0.54 13.51
C GLY A 11 -3.73 0.37 13.22
N SER A 12 -4.73 0.29 14.06
CA SER A 12 -5.98 1.05 13.87
C SER A 12 -5.90 2.40 14.57
N ARG A 13 -5.02 3.27 14.09
CA ARG A 13 -4.86 4.61 14.63
C ARG A 13 -5.27 5.64 13.61
N PRO A 14 -5.89 6.74 14.05
CA PRO A 14 -6.37 7.76 13.10
C PRO A 14 -5.26 8.33 12.21
N GLU A 15 -4.06 8.50 12.74
CA GLU A 15 -2.97 9.13 12.01
C GLU A 15 -2.23 8.20 11.07
N VAL A 16 -2.51 6.89 11.08
CA VAL A 16 -1.74 5.95 10.26
C VAL A 16 -1.96 6.21 8.77
N LEU A 17 -3.21 6.46 8.40
CA LEU A 17 -3.53 6.72 7.00
C LEU A 17 -2.85 7.99 6.51
N GLU A 18 -2.85 9.03 7.32
CA GLU A 18 -2.19 10.28 6.97
C GLU A 18 -0.70 10.09 6.74
N ARG A 19 -0.07 9.28 7.59
CA ARG A 19 1.36 9.01 7.46
C ARG A 19 1.66 8.23 6.20
N VAL A 20 0.84 7.24 5.89
CA VAL A 20 1.00 6.46 4.66
C VAL A 20 0.90 7.38 3.45
N LEU A 21 -0.13 8.20 3.39
CA LEU A 21 -0.34 9.10 2.27
C LEU A 21 0.79 10.12 2.12
N ARG A 22 1.31 10.59 3.24
CA ARG A 22 2.43 11.54 3.21
C ARG A 22 3.67 10.90 2.60
N VAL A 23 3.98 9.67 3.01
CA VAL A 23 5.12 8.95 2.46
C VAL A 23 4.97 8.73 0.97
N VAL A 24 3.77 8.32 0.55
CA VAL A 24 3.48 8.10 -0.87
C VAL A 24 3.81 9.35 -1.69
N ARG A 25 3.31 10.50 -1.24
CA ARG A 25 3.55 11.76 -1.95
C ARG A 25 5.02 12.16 -1.92
N HIS A 26 5.65 12.06 -0.76
CA HIS A 26 7.02 12.50 -0.60
C HIS A 26 8.01 11.71 -1.44
N ARG A 27 7.68 10.45 -1.74
CA ARG A 27 8.57 9.62 -2.53
C ARG A 27 8.28 9.70 -4.03
N GLY A 28 7.39 10.59 -4.43
CA GLY A 28 7.13 10.84 -5.84
C GLY A 28 6.18 9.86 -6.48
N PHE A 29 5.25 9.33 -5.68
CA PHE A 29 4.23 8.42 -6.18
C PHE A 29 2.88 9.11 -6.18
N ALA A 30 2.13 8.93 -7.25
CA ALA A 30 0.78 9.48 -7.36
C ALA A 30 -0.21 8.42 -6.88
N LEU A 31 -1.07 8.81 -5.95
CA LEU A 31 -2.11 7.91 -5.46
C LEU A 31 -3.24 7.85 -6.46
N ARG A 32 -3.59 6.64 -6.90
CA ARG A 32 -4.68 6.44 -7.85
C ARG A 32 -5.90 5.82 -7.22
N GLN A 33 -5.71 4.96 -6.23
CA GLN A 33 -6.83 4.29 -5.58
C GLN A 33 -6.42 3.91 -4.17
N LEU A 34 -7.38 3.94 -3.27
CA LEU A 34 -7.14 3.55 -1.88
C LEU A 34 -8.38 2.86 -1.35
N ASN A 35 -8.19 1.69 -0.76
CA ASN A 35 -9.22 0.99 -0.03
C ASN A 35 -8.72 0.68 1.36
N MET A 36 -9.59 0.84 2.34
CA MET A 36 -9.24 0.57 3.72
C MET A 36 -10.39 -0.15 4.40
N GLU A 37 -10.05 -1.21 5.12
CA GLU A 37 -11.06 -1.97 5.86
C GLU A 37 -10.45 -2.51 7.15
N THR A 38 -11.31 -2.77 8.11
CA THR A 38 -10.87 -3.38 9.37
C THR A 38 -10.70 -4.87 9.17
N VAL A 39 -9.67 -5.42 9.82
CA VAL A 39 -9.47 -6.86 9.83
C VAL A 39 -10.38 -7.45 10.91
N PRO A 40 -11.24 -8.42 10.58
CA PRO A 40 -12.15 -9.00 11.55
C PRO A 40 -11.42 -9.57 12.77
N ASP A 41 -12.00 -9.38 13.94
CA ASP A 41 -11.48 -9.90 15.20
C ASP A 41 -10.08 -9.41 15.53
N SER A 42 -9.76 -8.21 15.06
CA SER A 42 -8.42 -7.64 15.25
C SER A 42 -8.54 -6.14 15.35
N SER A 43 -7.53 -5.51 15.92
CA SER A 43 -7.44 -4.06 15.95
C SER A 43 -6.58 -3.55 14.81
N SER A 44 -6.50 -4.31 13.73
CA SER A 44 -5.68 -3.96 12.57
C SER A 44 -6.52 -3.45 11.42
N LEU A 45 -5.86 -2.70 10.53
CA LEU A 45 -6.47 -2.23 9.30
C LEU A 45 -5.75 -2.85 8.11
N ARG A 46 -6.51 -3.17 7.09
CA ARG A 46 -5.96 -3.56 5.80
C ARG A 46 -6.11 -2.38 4.85
N ILE A 47 -5.00 -1.91 4.32
CA ILE A 47 -5.01 -0.77 3.41
C ILE A 47 -4.42 -1.21 2.09
N ALA A 48 -5.21 -1.07 1.03
CA ALA A 48 -4.76 -1.38 -0.33
C ALA A 48 -4.63 -0.07 -1.09
N VAL A 49 -3.43 0.23 -1.57
CA VAL A 49 -3.19 1.45 -2.32
C VAL A 49 -2.67 1.11 -3.71
N THR A 50 -3.17 1.83 -4.70
CA THR A 50 -2.66 1.78 -6.05
C THR A 50 -1.97 3.09 -6.32
N VAL A 51 -0.69 3.01 -6.69
CA VAL A 51 0.12 4.19 -6.93
C VAL A 51 0.72 4.13 -8.32
N GLU A 52 1.13 5.27 -8.82
CA GLU A 52 1.69 5.38 -10.16
C GLU A 52 2.95 6.22 -10.10
N SER A 53 4.04 5.71 -10.68
CA SER A 53 5.30 6.42 -10.70
C SER A 53 6.27 5.73 -11.64
N GLU A 54 7.30 6.45 -12.04
CA GLU A 54 8.43 5.85 -12.76
C GLU A 54 9.50 5.35 -11.81
N ARG A 55 9.36 5.64 -10.53
CA ARG A 55 10.33 5.20 -9.53
C ARG A 55 10.08 3.75 -9.14
N PRO A 56 11.12 3.03 -8.72
CA PRO A 56 10.95 1.65 -8.28
C PRO A 56 10.04 1.58 -7.06
N ILE A 57 9.11 0.63 -7.08
CA ILE A 57 8.16 0.48 -5.97
C ILE A 57 8.86 0.11 -4.66
N GLN A 58 10.03 -0.50 -4.74
CA GLN A 58 10.79 -0.89 -3.55
C GLN A 58 11.15 0.32 -2.69
N LEU A 59 11.34 1.48 -3.30
CA LEU A 59 11.63 2.70 -2.55
C LEU A 59 10.48 3.04 -1.63
N LEU A 60 9.26 2.95 -2.16
CA LEU A 60 8.07 3.25 -1.36
C LEU A 60 7.83 2.17 -0.31
N GLN A 61 7.93 0.91 -0.72
CA GLN A 61 7.72 -0.21 0.19
C GLN A 61 8.66 -0.12 1.39
N SER A 62 9.92 0.16 1.14
CA SER A 62 10.93 0.28 2.18
C SER A 62 10.60 1.41 3.16
N GLN A 63 10.15 2.55 2.65
CA GLN A 63 9.82 3.68 3.50
C GLN A 63 8.57 3.42 4.34
N LEU A 64 7.56 2.81 3.75
CA LEU A 64 6.35 2.49 4.47
C LEU A 64 6.62 1.48 5.58
N ASN A 65 7.51 0.54 5.32
CA ASN A 65 7.85 -0.49 6.28
C ASN A 65 8.55 0.06 7.52
N LYS A 66 9.05 1.28 7.46
CA LYS A 66 9.70 1.94 8.59
C LYS A 66 8.72 2.63 9.53
N LEU A 67 7.48 2.78 9.12
CA LEU A 67 6.48 3.43 9.97
C LEU A 67 6.12 2.51 11.12
N ILE A 68 6.03 3.09 12.31
CA ILE A 68 5.79 2.33 13.53
C ILE A 68 4.49 1.53 13.47
N ASP A 69 3.45 2.15 12.93
CA ASP A 69 2.13 1.54 12.92
C ASP A 69 1.91 0.61 11.72
N VAL A 70 2.90 0.45 10.87
CA VAL A 70 2.82 -0.47 9.73
C VAL A 70 3.48 -1.78 10.12
N PHE A 71 2.70 -2.84 10.14
CA PHE A 71 3.18 -4.16 10.55
C PHE A 71 3.66 -5.00 9.39
N HIS A 72 3.07 -4.78 8.21
CA HIS A 72 3.41 -5.57 7.04
C HIS A 72 3.11 -4.77 5.78
N VAL A 73 4.00 -4.86 4.79
CA VAL A 73 3.82 -4.24 3.49
C VAL A 73 4.12 -5.27 2.42
N GLU A 74 3.18 -5.46 1.52
CA GLU A 74 3.35 -6.41 0.42
C GLU A 74 3.12 -5.68 -0.89
N ALA A 75 4.08 -5.79 -1.82
CA ALA A 75 3.94 -5.21 -3.14
C ALA A 75 3.44 -6.28 -4.09
N LEU A 76 2.38 -5.97 -4.82
CA LEU A 76 1.83 -6.89 -5.81
C LEU A 76 2.27 -6.44 -7.19
N ASP A 77 2.81 -7.36 -7.96
CA ASP A 77 3.17 -7.11 -9.33
C ASP A 77 1.91 -7.07 -10.16
N GLN A 78 1.81 -6.07 -11.03
CA GLN A 78 0.66 -5.94 -11.89
C GLN A 78 0.47 -7.15 -12.80
N SER A 79 1.57 -7.73 -13.24
CA SER A 79 1.51 -8.95 -14.06
C SER A 79 0.86 -10.08 -13.30
N GLU A 80 1.18 -10.23 -12.05
CA GLU A 80 0.61 -11.27 -11.22
C GLU A 80 -0.88 -11.05 -11.03
N GLN A 81 -1.28 -9.79 -10.83
CA GLN A 81 -2.69 -9.48 -10.70
C GLN A 81 -3.46 -9.84 -11.96
N SER A 82 -2.90 -9.54 -13.10
CA SER A 82 -3.54 -9.88 -14.36
C SER A 82 -3.71 -11.38 -14.50
N ALA A 83 -2.69 -12.13 -14.10
CA ALA A 83 -2.76 -13.58 -14.15
C ALA A 83 -3.84 -14.12 -13.23
N LEU A 84 -3.94 -13.54 -12.04
CA LEU A 84 -4.96 -13.96 -11.09
C LEU A 84 -6.37 -13.68 -11.59
N LYS A 85 -6.55 -12.54 -12.23
CA LYS A 85 -7.84 -12.21 -12.80
C LYS A 85 -8.26 -13.17 -13.89
N ILE A 86 -7.32 -13.56 -14.70
CA ILE A 86 -7.58 -14.52 -15.76
C ILE A 86 -7.95 -15.86 -15.17
N SER A 87 -7.32 -16.23 -14.08
CA SER A 87 -7.58 -17.49 -13.41
C SER A 87 -8.95 -17.52 -12.76
N ALA A 88 -9.41 -16.39 -12.37
CA ALA A 88 -10.70 -16.30 -11.71
C ALA A 88 -11.83 -16.37 -12.71
#